data_9db8cb1b988c0a8439a8096454625bbc
#
_entry.id   9db8cb1b988c0a8439a8096454625bbc
#
_cell.length_a   1.000
_cell.length_b   1.000
_cell.length_c   1.000
_cell.angle_alpha   90.00
_cell.angle_beta   90.00
_cell.angle_gamma   90.00
#
_symmetry.space_group_name_H-M   'P 1'
#
loop_
_entity.id
_entity.type
_entity.pdbx_description
1 polymer ?
#
loop_
_entity_poly.entity_id
_entity_poly.type
_entity_poly.pdbx_seq_one_letter_code
_entity_poly.pdbx_strand_id
1 'polypeptide(L)'
;MIYIIEDDENIRNLVQVALNGSGYETAAFETAEEALGAFKVKAPQLAIFDLMLPGMDGLEAIRKIRANDAWKKLPVLVLTAKDKEYDKVAGLDGGADDYMTKPFSVLELLARVRSLLRRTKEEEPEQPKLFDCGAREA
;
A
#
# COMPACT_ATOMS: atom_id res chain seq x y z
N MET A 1 3.56 5.21 9.22
CA MET A 1 3.80 3.75 9.27
C MET A 1 3.24 3.11 8.02
N ILE A 2 4.03 2.30 7.34
CA ILE A 2 3.62 1.54 6.16
C ILE A 2 3.56 0.08 6.56
N TYR A 3 2.45 -0.60 6.24
CA TYR A 3 2.31 -2.03 6.52
C TYR A 3 2.69 -2.82 5.28
N ILE A 4 3.46 -3.89 5.47
CA ILE A 4 3.91 -4.77 4.41
C ILE A 4 3.36 -6.16 4.70
N ILE A 5 2.50 -6.66 3.81
CA ILE A 5 1.85 -7.97 4.01
C ILE A 5 2.33 -8.90 2.92
N GLU A 6 3.26 -9.79 3.29
CA GLU A 6 3.98 -10.65 2.37
C GLU A 6 4.44 -11.89 3.12
N ASP A 7 4.11 -13.08 2.63
CA ASP A 7 4.49 -14.30 3.34
C ASP A 7 5.94 -14.74 3.04
N ASP A 8 6.54 -14.29 1.93
CA ASP A 8 7.93 -14.62 1.62
C ASP A 8 8.84 -13.74 2.47
N GLU A 9 9.62 -14.38 3.33
CA GLU A 9 10.46 -13.65 4.29
C GLU A 9 11.50 -12.80 3.59
N ASN A 10 12.10 -13.30 2.51
CA ASN A 10 13.16 -12.56 1.81
C ASN A 10 12.60 -11.30 1.17
N ILE A 11 11.44 -11.39 0.54
CA ILE A 11 10.82 -10.24 -0.10
C ILE A 11 10.33 -9.26 0.96
N ARG A 12 9.73 -9.78 2.02
CA ARG A 12 9.26 -8.94 3.12
C ARG A 12 10.40 -8.11 3.70
N ASN A 13 11.54 -8.76 3.95
CA ASN A 13 12.70 -8.08 4.50
C ASN A 13 13.28 -7.06 3.52
N LEU A 14 13.34 -7.41 2.25
CA LEU A 14 13.87 -6.49 1.23
C LEU A 14 13.03 -5.22 1.16
N VAL A 15 11.72 -5.37 1.11
CA VAL A 15 10.82 -4.22 1.03
C VAL A 15 10.95 -3.37 2.30
N GLN A 16 11.02 -4.02 3.45
CA GLN A 16 11.11 -3.31 4.72
C GLN A 16 12.42 -2.51 4.80
N VAL A 17 13.54 -3.13 4.41
CA VAL A 17 14.83 -2.44 4.42
C VAL A 17 14.81 -1.24 3.47
N ALA A 18 14.24 -1.42 2.28
CA ALA A 18 14.19 -0.34 1.29
C ALA A 18 13.39 0.85 1.82
N LEU A 19 12.23 0.58 2.41
CA LEU A 19 11.37 1.65 2.91
C LEU A 19 11.97 2.31 4.13
N ASN A 20 12.51 1.52 5.07
CA ASN A 20 13.15 2.08 6.25
C ASN A 20 14.34 2.97 5.86
N GLY A 21 15.10 2.53 4.84
CA GLY A 21 16.23 3.31 4.36
C GLY A 21 15.84 4.61 3.71
N SER A 22 14.59 4.72 3.30
CA SER A 22 14.06 5.97 2.70
C SER A 22 13.32 6.83 3.71
N GLY A 23 13.38 6.47 4.99
CA GLY A 23 12.81 7.30 6.05
C GLY A 23 11.41 6.91 6.47
N TYR A 24 10.86 5.82 5.98
CA TYR A 24 9.52 5.39 6.37
C TYR A 24 9.60 4.38 7.51
N GLU A 25 8.71 4.50 8.46
CA GLU A 25 8.52 3.46 9.47
C GLU A 25 7.65 2.37 8.89
N THR A 26 7.98 1.11 9.19
CA THR A 26 7.27 -0.02 8.62
C THR A 26 6.94 -1.06 9.68
N ALA A 27 5.89 -1.83 9.42
CA ALA A 27 5.59 -3.04 10.15
C ALA A 27 5.25 -4.12 9.13
N ALA A 28 5.72 -5.34 9.36
CA ALA A 28 5.60 -6.41 8.39
C ALA A 28 4.78 -7.56 8.95
N PHE A 29 3.97 -8.19 8.10
CA PHE A 29 3.07 -9.25 8.48
C PHE A 29 3.15 -10.37 7.46
N GLU A 30 2.99 -11.60 7.92
CA GLU A 30 3.00 -12.77 7.04
C GLU A 30 1.63 -13.07 6.45
N THR A 31 0.57 -12.65 7.13
CA THR A 31 -0.80 -12.95 6.71
C THR A 31 -1.66 -11.70 6.71
N ALA A 32 -2.72 -11.76 5.90
CA ALA A 32 -3.69 -10.67 5.87
C ALA A 32 -4.44 -10.55 7.19
N GLU A 33 -4.71 -11.69 7.83
CA GLU A 33 -5.42 -11.69 9.11
C GLU A 33 -4.66 -10.90 10.17
N GLU A 34 -3.34 -11.13 10.26
CA GLU A 34 -2.51 -10.38 11.20
C GLU A 34 -2.54 -8.89 10.91
N ALA A 35 -2.44 -8.54 9.61
CA ALA A 35 -2.43 -7.14 9.23
C ALA A 35 -3.74 -6.45 9.55
N LEU A 36 -4.87 -7.12 9.26
CA LEU A 36 -6.17 -6.52 9.55
C LEU A 36 -6.38 -6.35 11.04
N GLY A 37 -5.84 -7.27 11.85
CA GLY A 37 -5.86 -7.11 13.29
C GLY A 37 -5.11 -5.87 13.73
N ALA A 38 -3.96 -5.62 13.11
CA ALA A 38 -3.17 -4.42 13.41
C ALA A 38 -3.87 -3.15 12.95
N PHE A 39 -4.59 -3.20 11.82
CA PHE A 39 -5.38 -2.06 11.34
C PHE A 39 -6.37 -1.59 12.40
N LYS A 40 -6.95 -2.53 13.13
CA LYS A 40 -7.95 -2.18 14.16
C LYS A 40 -7.32 -1.43 15.32
N VAL A 41 -6.04 -1.67 15.59
CA VAL A 41 -5.34 -0.94 16.64
C VAL A 41 -4.88 0.42 16.11
N LYS A 42 -4.25 0.43 14.95
CA LYS A 42 -3.80 1.67 14.33
C LYS A 42 -3.62 1.43 12.85
N ALA A 43 -4.39 2.13 12.03
CA ALA A 43 -4.29 1.97 10.58
C ALA A 43 -3.00 2.60 10.08
N PRO A 44 -2.39 2.02 9.02
CA PRO A 44 -1.17 2.59 8.45
C PRO A 44 -1.50 3.73 7.51
N GLN A 45 -0.47 4.41 7.04
CA GLN A 45 -0.61 5.43 6.00
C GLN A 45 -0.75 4.80 4.61
N LEU A 46 -0.22 3.60 4.45
CA LEU A 46 -0.21 2.88 3.18
C LEU A 46 0.00 1.40 3.48
N ALA A 47 -0.61 0.54 2.70
CA ALA A 47 -0.43 -0.90 2.85
C ALA A 47 0.04 -1.50 1.53
N ILE A 48 1.03 -2.39 1.61
CA ILE A 48 1.56 -3.13 0.46
C ILE A 48 1.16 -4.59 0.65
N PHE A 49 0.39 -5.12 -0.29
CA PHE A 49 -0.15 -6.48 -0.21
C PHE A 49 0.31 -7.33 -1.36
N ASP A 50 0.72 -8.58 -1.06
CA ASP A 50 0.75 -9.62 -2.08
C ASP A 50 -0.65 -10.20 -2.20
N LEU A 51 -1.06 -10.56 -3.39
CA LEU A 51 -2.35 -11.21 -3.59
C LEU A 51 -2.30 -12.68 -3.21
N MET A 52 -1.12 -13.31 -3.29
CA MET A 52 -0.95 -14.74 -3.06
C MET A 52 -0.51 -14.98 -1.63
N LEU A 53 -1.45 -14.86 -0.70
CA LEU A 53 -1.17 -15.05 0.72
C LEU A 53 -1.83 -16.33 1.22
N PRO A 54 -1.27 -16.98 2.26
CA PRO A 54 -1.94 -18.12 2.87
C PRO A 54 -3.17 -17.65 3.64
N GLY A 55 -4.19 -18.51 3.72
CA GLY A 55 -5.43 -18.15 4.39
C GLY A 55 -6.22 -17.15 3.56
N MET A 56 -6.53 -16.00 4.12
CA MET A 56 -7.21 -14.94 3.40
C MET A 56 -6.27 -14.37 2.35
N ASP A 57 -6.66 -14.37 1.08
CA ASP A 57 -5.79 -13.82 0.06
C ASP A 57 -5.81 -12.29 0.07
N GLY A 58 -4.86 -11.70 -0.65
CA GLY A 58 -4.70 -10.24 -0.62
C GLY A 58 -5.88 -9.50 -1.20
N LEU A 59 -6.52 -10.06 -2.23
CA LEU A 59 -7.66 -9.40 -2.86
C LEU A 59 -8.85 -9.33 -1.90
N GLU A 60 -9.09 -10.41 -1.17
CA GLU A 60 -10.15 -10.42 -0.17
C GLU A 60 -9.87 -9.39 0.92
N ALA A 61 -8.61 -9.31 1.36
CA ALA A 61 -8.23 -8.34 2.39
C ALA A 61 -8.45 -6.91 1.89
N ILE A 62 -8.11 -6.63 0.64
CA ILE A 62 -8.28 -5.30 0.07
C ILE A 62 -9.77 -4.95 0.01
N ARG A 63 -10.61 -5.91 -0.37
CA ARG A 63 -12.04 -5.67 -0.38
C ARG A 63 -12.58 -5.32 1.00
N LYS A 64 -12.07 -5.99 2.04
CA LYS A 64 -12.48 -5.69 3.41
C LYS A 64 -12.03 -4.30 3.82
N ILE A 65 -10.85 -3.88 3.40
CA ILE A 65 -10.37 -2.53 3.67
C ILE A 65 -11.29 -1.50 3.01
N ARG A 66 -11.66 -1.73 1.75
CA ARG A 66 -12.51 -0.80 1.02
C ARG A 66 -13.94 -0.74 1.54
N ALA A 67 -14.40 -1.81 2.18
CA ALA A 67 -15.73 -1.85 2.78
C ALA A 67 -15.79 -1.17 4.14
N ASN A 68 -14.65 -0.85 4.74
CA ASN A 68 -14.59 -0.23 6.06
C ASN A 68 -14.47 1.28 5.90
N ASP A 69 -15.43 2.01 6.45
CA ASP A 69 -15.49 3.46 6.27
C ASP A 69 -14.25 4.17 6.78
N ALA A 70 -13.61 3.64 7.83
CA ALA A 70 -12.43 4.26 8.40
C ALA A 70 -11.20 4.06 7.52
N TRP A 71 -11.19 3.03 6.66
CA TRP A 71 -10.00 2.64 5.88
C TRP A 71 -10.18 2.76 4.38
N LYS A 72 -11.36 3.10 3.91
CA LYS A 72 -11.67 2.95 2.48
C LYS A 72 -10.85 3.86 1.57
N LYS A 73 -10.23 4.90 2.11
CA LYS A 73 -9.39 5.79 1.32
C LYS A 73 -7.90 5.57 1.52
N LEU A 74 -7.55 4.58 2.34
CA LEU A 74 -6.15 4.28 2.62
C LEU A 74 -5.49 3.73 1.35
N PRO A 75 -4.33 4.25 0.93
CA PRO A 75 -3.72 3.76 -0.30
C PRO A 75 -3.21 2.33 -0.16
N VAL A 76 -3.46 1.53 -1.17
CA VAL A 76 -3.06 0.13 -1.22
C VAL A 76 -2.27 -0.11 -2.49
N LEU A 77 -1.07 -0.65 -2.34
CA LEU A 77 -0.20 -1.05 -3.45
C LEU A 77 -0.12 -2.57 -3.46
N VAL A 78 -0.45 -3.18 -4.59
CA VAL A 78 -0.29 -4.62 -4.75
C VAL A 78 1.10 -4.91 -5.29
N LEU A 79 1.81 -5.86 -4.69
CA LEU A 79 3.13 -6.29 -5.13
C LEU A 79 3.11 -7.82 -5.17
N THR A 80 3.01 -8.41 -6.35
CA THR A 80 2.71 -9.82 -6.48
C THR A 80 3.35 -10.42 -7.72
N ALA A 81 3.47 -11.75 -7.73
CA ALA A 81 3.95 -12.48 -8.92
C ALA A 81 2.85 -12.67 -9.96
N LYS A 82 1.60 -12.33 -9.65
CA LYS A 82 0.52 -12.43 -10.63
C LYS A 82 0.65 -11.31 -11.64
N ASP A 83 1.09 -11.66 -12.84
CA ASP A 83 1.49 -10.66 -13.83
C ASP A 83 0.58 -10.60 -15.06
N LYS A 84 -0.48 -11.41 -15.11
CA LYS A 84 -1.38 -11.38 -16.25
C LYS A 84 -2.26 -10.16 -16.20
N GLU A 85 -2.69 -9.71 -17.37
CA GLU A 85 -3.47 -8.49 -17.46
C GLU A 85 -4.77 -8.60 -16.66
N TYR A 86 -5.45 -9.75 -16.74
CA TYR A 86 -6.70 -9.86 -15.99
C TYR A 86 -6.48 -9.85 -14.48
N ASP A 87 -5.31 -10.30 -14.00
CA ASP A 87 -4.98 -10.20 -12.58
C ASP A 87 -4.85 -8.75 -12.16
N LYS A 88 -4.20 -7.95 -13.00
CA LYS A 88 -4.03 -6.52 -12.70
C LYS A 88 -5.36 -5.81 -12.68
N VAL A 89 -6.20 -6.11 -13.66
CA VAL A 89 -7.53 -5.49 -13.72
C VAL A 89 -8.35 -5.88 -12.51
N ALA A 90 -8.32 -7.17 -12.13
CA ALA A 90 -9.06 -7.62 -10.96
C ALA A 90 -8.56 -6.96 -9.68
N GLY A 91 -7.24 -6.79 -9.55
CA GLY A 91 -6.67 -6.13 -8.37
C GLY A 91 -7.08 -4.67 -8.28
N LEU A 92 -6.98 -3.95 -9.39
CA LEU A 92 -7.33 -2.54 -9.40
C LEU A 92 -8.83 -2.34 -9.23
N ASP A 93 -9.64 -3.15 -9.91
CA ASP A 93 -11.10 -3.10 -9.74
C ASP A 93 -11.51 -3.50 -8.33
N GLY A 94 -10.73 -4.37 -7.70
CA GLY A 94 -10.99 -4.80 -6.33
C GLY A 94 -10.64 -3.76 -5.28
N GLY A 95 -9.98 -2.69 -5.68
CA GLY A 95 -9.73 -1.57 -4.78
C GLY A 95 -8.27 -1.17 -4.59
N ALA A 96 -7.32 -1.83 -5.27
CA ALA A 96 -5.91 -1.41 -5.18
C ALA A 96 -5.72 -0.10 -5.93
N ASP A 97 -4.86 0.75 -5.41
CA ASP A 97 -4.54 2.02 -6.05
C ASP A 97 -3.44 1.87 -7.09
N ASP A 98 -2.61 0.87 -6.94
CA ASP A 98 -1.50 0.63 -7.87
C ASP A 98 -1.13 -0.84 -7.81
N TYR A 99 -0.37 -1.31 -8.81
CA TYR A 99 -0.10 -2.73 -8.98
C TYR A 99 1.31 -2.89 -9.53
N MET A 100 2.15 -3.65 -8.83
CA MET A 100 3.49 -3.97 -9.31
C MET A 100 3.67 -5.47 -9.35
N THR A 101 4.42 -5.95 -10.34
CA THR A 101 4.69 -7.38 -10.46
C THR A 101 6.11 -7.70 -10.02
N LYS A 102 6.29 -8.92 -9.50
CA LYS A 102 7.62 -9.45 -9.16
C LYS A 102 8.21 -10.13 -10.38
N PRO A 103 9.50 -10.02 -10.61
CA PRO A 103 10.47 -9.27 -9.84
C PRO A 103 10.31 -7.77 -10.07
N PHE A 104 10.64 -6.97 -9.07
CA PHE A 104 10.38 -5.54 -9.12
C PHE A 104 11.67 -4.75 -8.90
N SER A 105 11.65 -3.51 -9.33
CA SER A 105 12.72 -2.56 -9.07
C SER A 105 12.47 -1.85 -7.75
N VAL A 106 13.47 -1.84 -6.86
CA VAL A 106 13.35 -1.11 -5.60
C VAL A 106 13.11 0.36 -5.86
N LEU A 107 13.78 0.93 -6.85
CA LEU A 107 13.59 2.35 -7.17
C LEU A 107 12.16 2.63 -7.63
N GLU A 108 11.59 1.72 -8.42
CA GLU A 108 10.21 1.88 -8.85
C GLU A 108 9.25 1.75 -7.66
N LEU A 109 9.50 0.79 -6.77
CA LEU A 109 8.69 0.63 -5.58
C LEU A 109 8.66 1.92 -4.77
N LEU A 110 9.83 2.50 -4.53
CA LEU A 110 9.93 3.73 -3.73
C LEU A 110 9.22 4.89 -4.42
N ALA A 111 9.31 4.97 -5.75
CA ALA A 111 8.64 6.03 -6.49
C ALA A 111 7.12 5.89 -6.39
N ARG A 112 6.59 4.67 -6.47
CA ARG A 112 5.15 4.46 -6.36
C ARG A 112 4.64 4.73 -4.95
N VAL A 113 5.42 4.36 -3.94
CA VAL A 113 5.06 4.66 -2.55
C VAL A 113 4.98 6.18 -2.35
N ARG A 114 5.99 6.91 -2.84
CA ARG A 114 5.97 8.37 -2.72
C ARG A 114 4.76 8.97 -3.43
N SER A 115 4.46 8.45 -4.61
CA SER A 115 3.33 8.95 -5.39
C SER A 115 2.01 8.72 -4.68
N LEU A 116 1.83 7.53 -4.10
CA LEU A 116 0.59 7.21 -3.40
C LEU A 116 0.42 8.05 -2.14
N LEU A 117 1.50 8.23 -1.38
CA LEU A 117 1.43 9.06 -0.18
C LEU A 117 1.17 10.52 -0.50
N ARG A 118 1.75 11.03 -1.59
CA ARG A 118 1.52 12.40 -2.03
C ARG A 118 0.07 12.60 -2.45
N ARG A 119 -0.49 11.62 -3.16
CA ARG A 119 -1.88 11.69 -3.61
C ARG A 119 -2.85 11.76 -2.44
N THR A 120 -2.62 10.89 -1.44
CA THR A 120 -3.45 10.89 -0.25
C THR A 120 -3.40 12.23 0.46
N LYS A 121 -2.20 12.80 0.55
CA LYS A 121 -2.03 14.08 1.20
C LYS A 121 -2.76 15.19 0.44
N GLU A 122 -2.75 15.13 -0.90
CA GLU A 122 -3.44 16.10 -1.71
C GLU A 122 -4.95 16.01 -1.59
N GLU A 123 -5.45 14.83 -1.24
CA GLU A 123 -6.88 14.62 -1.09
C GLU A 123 -7.39 14.99 0.29
N GLU A 124 -6.51 15.29 1.24
CA GLU A 124 -6.96 15.70 2.56
C GLU A 124 -7.69 17.02 2.47
N PRO A 125 -8.82 17.10 3.13
CA PRO A 125 -9.53 18.34 3.13
C PRO A 125 -8.74 19.37 3.88
N GLU A 126 -8.52 20.25 3.74
CA GLU A 126 -7.81 21.02 4.35
C GLU A 126 -7.60 22.04 4.36
N GLN A 127 -6.96 22.29 4.44
CA GLN A 127 -6.65 23.44 4.63
C GLN A 127 -6.65 24.20 3.49
N PRO A 128 -7.24 25.27 3.46
CA PRO A 128 -7.22 26.14 2.34
C PRO A 128 -5.81 26.50 2.11
N LYS A 129 -5.44 26.56 0.94
CA LYS A 129 -4.21 26.84 0.65
C LYS A 129 -4.05 28.17 0.53
N LEU A 130 -3.47 28.70 0.92
CA LEU A 130 -3.32 29.99 0.81
C LEU A 130 -2.47 30.39 -0.18
N PHE A 131 -2.46 30.09 -0.16
CA PHE A 131 -1.81 30.22 -1.07
C PHE A 131 -1.19 29.90 -1.55
N ASP A 132 -1.07 29.73 -1.68
CA ASP A 132 -0.52 29.30 -2.21
C ASP A 132 0.02 29.16 -2.70
N CYS A 133 0.18 29.69 -2.98
CA CYS A 133 0.72 29.58 -3.57
C CYS A 133 1.44 29.29 -3.94
N GLY A 134 1.62 29.46 -4.08
CA GLY A 134 2.36 29.05 -4.54
C GLY A 134 3.04 28.37 -4.34
N ALA A 135 3.22 28.39 -3.96
CA ALA A 135 3.82 27.75 -3.74
C ALA A 135 3.92 26.65 -3.90
N ARG A 136 3.54 26.43 -4.09
CA ARG A 136 3.48 25.41 -4.21
C ARG A 136 3.94 24.83 -4.88
N GLU A 137 4.05 25.09 -5.03
CA GLU A 137 4.33 24.60 -5.63
C GLU A 137 4.90 24.22 -5.82
N ALA A 138 4.81 24.28 -5.82
CA ALA A 138 5.19 23.89 -5.96
C ALA A 138 5.36 23.50 -5.71
#